data_a0aa2b70f2e9bb4751fca8cbe1147382
#
_entry.id   a0aa2b70f2e9bb4751fca8cbe1147382
#
_cell.length_a   1.000
_cell.length_b   1.000
_cell.length_c   1.000
_cell.angle_alpha   90.00
_cell.angle_beta   90.00
_cell.angle_gamma   90.00
#
_symmetry.space_group_name_H-M   'P 1'
#
loop_
_entity.id
_entity.type
_entity.pdbx_description
1 polymer ?
#
loop_
_entity_poly.entity_id
_entity_poly.type
_entity_poly.pdbx_seq_one_letter_code
_entity_poly.pdbx_strand_id
1 'polypeptide(L)'
;MNMKGGLAGLMKQAQQMQENMKRMQEQLATVEVEGQAGAGMAKVVMTCRYDVKRVVIDDSLLKDDKEMLEDLVAAAFNDAVRKVEATTQEKLGGMTAGMGLPPGFKMPF
;
A
#
# COMPACT_ATOMS: atom_id res chain seq x y z
N MET A 1 -1.45 14.72 42.11
CA MET A 1 -1.43 13.99 40.87
C MET A 1 -0.04 13.39 40.64
N ASN A 2 0.03 12.10 40.44
CA ASN A 2 1.28 11.41 40.35
C ASN A 2 1.81 11.47 38.88
N MET A 3 2.84 12.27 38.65
CA MET A 3 3.42 12.43 37.29
C MET A 3 3.98 11.14 36.73
N LYS A 4 4.45 10.24 37.58
CA LYS A 4 4.97 8.95 37.15
C LYS A 4 3.89 8.09 36.48
N GLY A 5 2.66 8.11 36.98
CA GLY A 5 1.57 7.36 36.38
C GLY A 5 1.16 7.89 35.02
N GLY A 6 1.17 9.22 34.83
CA GLY A 6 0.87 9.86 33.57
C GLY A 6 1.93 9.57 32.51
N LEU A 7 3.20 9.65 32.91
CA LEU A 7 4.31 9.38 32.00
C LEU A 7 4.34 7.91 31.60
N ALA A 8 4.14 7.00 32.53
CA ALA A 8 4.08 5.57 32.24
C ALA A 8 2.94 5.25 31.27
N GLY A 9 1.79 5.90 31.44
CA GLY A 9 0.65 5.72 30.54
C GLY A 9 0.95 6.21 29.12
N LEU A 10 1.63 7.35 28.98
CA LEU A 10 2.03 7.87 27.70
C LEU A 10 3.03 6.95 27.00
N MET A 11 4.01 6.45 27.76
CA MET A 11 4.99 5.50 27.21
C MET A 11 4.33 4.21 26.74
N LYS A 12 3.36 3.71 27.48
CA LYS A 12 2.61 2.52 27.13
C LYS A 12 1.82 2.74 25.84
N GLN A 13 1.18 3.92 25.70
CA GLN A 13 0.46 4.26 24.49
C GLN A 13 1.40 4.35 23.29
N ALA A 14 2.58 4.94 23.47
CA ALA A 14 3.58 5.04 22.41
C ALA A 14 4.04 3.66 21.96
N GLN A 15 4.27 2.75 22.91
CA GLN A 15 4.65 1.38 22.59
C GLN A 15 3.54 0.65 21.83
N GLN A 16 2.29 0.81 22.25
CA GLN A 16 1.16 0.20 21.57
C GLN A 16 1.02 0.74 20.14
N MET A 17 1.24 2.04 19.96
CA MET A 17 1.17 2.66 18.65
C MET A 17 2.25 2.09 17.73
N GLN A 18 3.48 1.94 18.24
CA GLN A 18 4.57 1.33 17.47
C GLN A 18 4.25 -0.11 17.09
N GLU A 19 3.70 -0.90 18.01
CA GLU A 19 3.30 -2.28 17.71
C GLU A 19 2.19 -2.32 16.67
N ASN A 20 1.22 -1.43 16.75
CA ASN A 20 0.12 -1.36 15.78
C ASN A 20 0.65 -0.97 14.40
N MET A 21 1.59 -0.03 14.34
CA MET A 21 2.23 0.36 13.09
C MET A 21 3.00 -0.80 12.47
N LYS A 22 3.73 -1.53 13.29
CA LYS A 22 4.48 -2.70 12.85
C LYS A 22 3.54 -3.77 12.28
N ARG A 23 2.44 -4.05 12.97
CA ARG A 23 1.43 -5.00 12.50
C ARG A 23 0.81 -4.54 11.18
N MET A 24 0.52 -3.25 11.08
CA MET A 24 -0.03 -2.68 9.85
C MET A 24 0.92 -2.91 8.69
N GLN A 25 2.22 -2.64 8.87
CA GLN A 25 3.22 -2.86 7.83
C GLN A 25 3.33 -4.33 7.46
N GLU A 26 3.27 -5.23 8.44
CA GLU A 26 3.29 -6.66 8.19
C GLU A 26 2.06 -7.10 7.40
N GLN A 27 0.88 -6.55 7.72
CA GLN A 27 -0.35 -6.83 6.99
C GLN A 27 -0.26 -6.31 5.55
N LEU A 28 0.26 -5.10 5.37
CA LEU A 28 0.42 -4.51 4.05
C LEU A 28 1.33 -5.35 3.16
N ALA A 29 2.32 -6.03 3.76
CA ALA A 29 3.21 -6.91 3.01
C ALA A 29 2.48 -8.15 2.46
N THR A 30 1.32 -8.50 3.02
CA THR A 30 0.53 -9.65 2.57
C THR A 30 -0.64 -9.25 1.66
N VAL A 31 -0.95 -7.96 1.59
CA VAL A 31 -2.04 -7.47 0.74
C VAL A 31 -1.49 -7.21 -0.65
N GLU A 32 -2.08 -7.87 -1.65
CA GLU A 32 -1.66 -7.75 -3.04
C GLU A 32 -2.69 -6.95 -3.82
N VAL A 33 -2.19 -6.14 -4.76
CA VAL A 33 -3.01 -5.44 -5.73
C VAL A 33 -2.57 -5.84 -7.12
N GLU A 34 -3.45 -5.71 -8.09
CA GLU A 34 -3.15 -6.00 -9.49
C GLU A 34 -3.28 -4.72 -10.31
N GLY A 35 -2.16 -4.27 -10.88
CA GLY A 35 -2.16 -3.20 -11.86
C GLY A 35 -2.27 -3.80 -13.25
N GLN A 36 -2.93 -3.10 -14.16
CA GLN A 36 -3.09 -3.59 -15.52
C GLN A 36 -3.10 -2.45 -16.52
N ALA A 37 -2.76 -2.79 -17.76
CA ALA A 37 -2.80 -1.86 -18.88
C ALA A 37 -3.12 -2.64 -20.15
N GLY A 38 -3.61 -1.95 -21.18
CA GLY A 38 -3.95 -2.56 -22.45
C GLY A 38 -5.04 -3.60 -22.33
N ALA A 39 -6.11 -3.30 -21.56
CA ALA A 39 -7.23 -4.21 -21.33
C ALA A 39 -6.78 -5.56 -20.75
N GLY A 40 -5.79 -5.53 -19.88
CA GLY A 40 -5.30 -6.72 -19.19
C GLY A 40 -4.19 -7.45 -19.91
N MET A 41 -3.66 -6.90 -21.02
CA MET A 41 -2.55 -7.51 -21.73
C MET A 41 -1.24 -7.45 -20.95
N ALA A 42 -1.08 -6.46 -20.10
CA ALA A 42 0.03 -6.37 -19.17
C ALA A 42 -0.55 -6.24 -17.75
N LYS A 43 -0.09 -7.08 -16.83
CA LYS A 43 -0.53 -7.08 -15.44
C LYS A 43 0.66 -7.14 -14.51
N VAL A 44 0.57 -6.44 -13.39
CA VAL A 44 1.61 -6.45 -12.35
C VAL A 44 0.92 -6.71 -11.02
N VAL A 45 1.37 -7.75 -10.32
CA VAL A 45 0.90 -8.04 -8.95
C VAL A 45 1.95 -7.51 -7.98
N MET A 46 1.51 -6.64 -7.07
CA MET A 46 2.39 -5.91 -6.18
C MET A 46 1.80 -5.94 -4.77
N THR A 47 2.65 -6.03 -3.75
CA THR A 47 2.19 -5.88 -2.37
C THR A 47 2.01 -4.40 -2.05
N CYS A 48 1.28 -4.12 -0.95
CA CYS A 48 1.12 -2.74 -0.50
C CYS A 48 2.41 -2.16 0.11
N ARG A 49 3.50 -2.90 0.08
CA ARG A 49 4.84 -2.39 0.39
C ARG A 49 5.69 -2.19 -0.86
N TYR A 50 5.05 -2.16 -2.03
CA TYR A 50 5.70 -1.93 -3.32
C TYR A 50 6.65 -3.05 -3.75
N ASP A 51 6.46 -4.26 -3.22
CA ASP A 51 7.19 -5.42 -3.70
C ASP A 51 6.44 -6.06 -4.86
N VAL A 52 7.10 -6.21 -5.99
CA VAL A 52 6.51 -6.84 -7.16
C VAL A 52 6.59 -8.36 -7.00
N LYS A 53 5.44 -9.01 -7.02
CA LYS A 53 5.36 -10.47 -6.89
C LYS A 53 5.39 -11.15 -8.25
N ARG A 54 4.74 -10.55 -9.24
CA ARG A 54 4.60 -11.19 -10.54
C ARG A 54 4.29 -10.16 -11.61
N VAL A 55 4.82 -10.39 -12.79
CA VAL A 55 4.47 -9.65 -14.00
C VAL A 55 3.92 -10.65 -14.99
N VAL A 56 2.74 -10.38 -15.52
CA VAL A 56 2.09 -11.24 -16.52
C VAL A 56 1.92 -10.45 -17.81
N ILE A 57 2.42 -10.99 -18.90
CA ILE A 57 2.37 -10.33 -20.20
C ILE A 57 1.71 -11.29 -21.18
N ASP A 58 0.73 -10.78 -21.92
CA ASP A 58 0.05 -11.55 -22.94
C ASP A 58 1.05 -11.88 -24.08
N ASP A 59 0.99 -13.09 -24.61
CA ASP A 59 1.89 -13.55 -25.66
C ASP A 59 1.82 -12.67 -26.90
N SER A 60 0.66 -12.08 -27.19
CA SER A 60 0.49 -11.23 -28.35
C SER A 60 1.40 -10.00 -28.32
N LEU A 61 1.76 -9.50 -27.13
CA LEU A 61 2.66 -8.36 -27.00
C LEU A 61 4.10 -8.68 -27.42
N LEU A 62 4.48 -9.95 -27.35
CA LEU A 62 5.82 -10.37 -27.75
C LEU A 62 6.01 -10.33 -29.27
N LYS A 63 4.92 -10.31 -30.01
CA LYS A 63 4.92 -10.26 -31.47
C LYS A 63 4.77 -8.85 -32.02
N ASP A 64 4.42 -7.91 -31.13
CA ASP A 64 4.20 -6.51 -31.50
C ASP A 64 5.47 -5.70 -31.30
N ASP A 65 5.32 -4.39 -31.44
CA ASP A 65 6.41 -3.44 -31.25
C ASP A 65 6.92 -3.49 -29.81
N LYS A 66 8.23 -3.59 -29.68
CA LYS A 66 8.92 -3.58 -28.39
C LYS A 66 8.56 -2.33 -27.58
N GLU A 67 8.47 -1.17 -28.24
CA GLU A 67 8.13 0.08 -27.57
C GLU A 67 6.73 0.04 -26.97
N MET A 68 5.78 -0.58 -27.65
CA MET A 68 4.44 -0.77 -27.15
C MET A 68 4.44 -1.64 -25.90
N LEU A 69 5.22 -2.72 -25.90
CA LEU A 69 5.37 -3.59 -24.76
C LEU A 69 5.94 -2.82 -23.55
N GLU A 70 6.98 -2.04 -23.77
CA GLU A 70 7.61 -1.25 -22.73
C GLU A 70 6.61 -0.25 -22.12
N ASP A 71 5.85 0.44 -22.96
CA ASP A 71 4.86 1.42 -22.52
C ASP A 71 3.73 0.78 -21.70
N LEU A 72 3.25 -0.37 -22.13
CA LEU A 72 2.18 -1.08 -21.42
C LEU A 72 2.66 -1.61 -20.07
N VAL A 73 3.90 -2.11 -20.01
CA VAL A 73 4.47 -2.57 -18.73
C VAL A 73 4.60 -1.39 -17.77
N ALA A 74 5.11 -0.26 -18.24
CA ALA A 74 5.21 0.95 -17.40
C ALA A 74 3.85 1.40 -16.90
N ALA A 75 2.85 1.39 -17.78
CA ALA A 75 1.48 1.77 -17.40
C ALA A 75 0.89 0.81 -16.36
N ALA A 76 1.14 -0.49 -16.48
CA ALA A 76 0.67 -1.50 -15.53
C ALA A 76 1.33 -1.31 -14.16
N PHE A 77 2.63 -1.00 -14.11
CA PHE A 77 3.32 -0.69 -12.87
C PHE A 77 2.73 0.55 -12.20
N ASN A 78 2.52 1.61 -12.97
CA ASN A 78 1.95 2.84 -12.43
C ASN A 78 0.54 2.63 -11.91
N ASP A 79 -0.26 1.81 -12.60
CA ASP A 79 -1.59 1.45 -12.12
C ASP A 79 -1.52 0.68 -10.81
N ALA A 80 -0.57 -0.26 -10.68
CA ALA A 80 -0.36 -1.00 -9.44
C ALA A 80 0.03 -0.06 -8.29
N VAL A 81 0.94 0.89 -8.53
CA VAL A 81 1.35 1.86 -7.53
C VAL A 81 0.17 2.69 -7.04
N ARG A 82 -0.68 3.16 -7.95
CA ARG A 82 -1.87 3.92 -7.57
C ARG A 82 -2.82 3.08 -6.71
N LYS A 83 -2.97 1.80 -7.04
CA LYS A 83 -3.81 0.88 -6.26
C LYS A 83 -3.22 0.60 -4.88
N VAL A 84 -1.89 0.48 -4.78
CA VAL A 84 -1.23 0.36 -3.48
C VAL A 84 -1.52 1.58 -2.62
N GLU A 85 -1.39 2.77 -3.18
CA GLU A 85 -1.65 4.01 -2.45
C GLU A 85 -3.09 4.08 -1.96
N ALA A 86 -4.05 3.78 -2.84
CA ALA A 86 -5.46 3.79 -2.49
C ALA A 86 -5.79 2.77 -1.39
N THR A 87 -5.28 1.55 -1.51
CA THR A 87 -5.52 0.49 -0.54
C THR A 87 -4.87 0.82 0.81
N THR A 88 -3.66 1.37 0.78
CA THR A 88 -2.95 1.76 1.99
C THR A 88 -3.70 2.88 2.72
N GLN A 89 -4.17 3.89 1.99
CA GLN A 89 -4.95 4.98 2.59
C GLN A 89 -6.25 4.46 3.18
N GLU A 90 -6.91 3.53 2.53
CA GLU A 90 -8.13 2.92 3.03
C GLU A 90 -7.90 2.21 4.37
N LYS A 91 -6.81 1.44 4.46
CA LYS A 91 -6.45 0.74 5.70
C LYS A 91 -6.03 1.71 6.80
N LEU A 92 -5.25 2.74 6.47
CA LEU A 92 -4.85 3.76 7.42
C LEU A 92 -6.05 4.62 7.85
N GLY A 93 -6.99 4.86 6.94
CA GLY A 93 -8.22 5.57 7.26
C GLY A 93 -9.04 4.85 8.32
N GLY A 94 -9.16 3.53 8.23
CA GLY A 94 -9.81 2.72 9.24
C GLY A 94 -9.08 2.80 10.59
N MET A 95 -7.75 2.79 10.56
CA MET A 95 -6.92 2.92 11.75
C MET A 95 -7.06 4.30 12.40
N THR A 96 -7.03 5.37 11.58
CA THR A 96 -7.19 6.74 12.10
C THR A 96 -8.59 6.99 12.65
N ALA A 97 -9.61 6.39 12.04
CA ALA A 97 -10.97 6.48 12.57
C ALA A 97 -11.05 5.87 13.96
N GLY A 98 -10.37 4.73 14.20
CA GLY A 98 -10.28 4.10 15.50
C GLY A 98 -9.50 4.94 16.51
N MET A 99 -8.63 5.83 16.06
CA MET A 99 -7.87 6.72 16.92
C MET A 99 -8.57 8.06 17.20
N GLY A 100 -9.76 8.27 16.63
CA GLY A 100 -10.54 9.49 16.86
C GLY A 100 -10.02 10.71 16.08
N LEU A 101 -9.20 10.51 15.07
CA LEU A 101 -8.72 11.61 14.23
C LEU A 101 -9.85 12.13 13.34
N PRO A 102 -9.86 13.45 13.05
CA PRO A 102 -10.92 14.03 12.23
C PRO A 102 -10.89 13.50 10.80
N PRO A 103 -12.06 13.45 10.14
CA PRO A 103 -12.11 13.08 8.72
C PRO A 103 -11.24 14.01 7.88
N GLY A 104 -10.56 13.46 6.90
CA GLY A 104 -9.68 14.23 6.04
C GLY A 104 -8.30 14.48 6.59
N PHE A 105 -8.00 14.01 7.80
CA PHE A 105 -6.66 14.10 8.36
C PHE A 105 -5.70 13.25 7.53
N LYS A 106 -4.65 13.87 7.01
CA LYS A 106 -3.65 13.17 6.21
C LYS A 106 -2.43 12.87 7.07
N MET A 107 -2.09 11.60 7.16
CA MET A 107 -0.87 11.18 7.81
C MET A 107 0.33 11.45 6.90
N PRO A 108 1.47 11.88 7.45
CA PRO A 108 2.67 12.16 6.64
C PRO A 108 3.42 10.87 6.29
N PHE A 109 2.87 10.11 5.39
CA PHE A 109 3.49 8.87 4.91
C PHE A 109 3.85 8.98 3.46
#